data_1187b8d483d56a5c7a15b2d453bd7deb
#
_entry.id   1187b8d483d56a5c7a15b2d453bd7deb
#
_cell.length_a   1.000
_cell.length_b   1.000
_cell.length_c   1.000
_cell.angle_alpha   90.00
_cell.angle_beta   90.00
_cell.angle_gamma   90.00
#
_symmetry.space_group_name_H-M   'P 1'
#
loop_
_entity.id
_entity.type
_entity.pdbx_description
1 polymer ?
#
loop_
_entity_poly.entity_id
_entity_poly.type
_entity_poly.pdbx_seq_one_letter_code
_entity_poly.pdbx_strand_id
1 'polypeptide(L)'
;MQKYLNKILCGDCIEIMRDMPDASVDAVFADSPYNLQLGEKTLYRPEDQTAARAVRDEWDAFESQKEYDEFTRQWVHECKRVLKPDGAMWVIGSYHNIFRIGAI
;
A
#
# COMPACT_ATOMS: atom_id res chain seq x y z
N MET A 1 1.78 22.53 -0.62
CA MET A 1 0.60 21.63 -0.77
C MET A 1 -0.32 21.95 -1.91
N GLN A 2 -0.48 23.19 -2.30
CA GLN A 2 -1.44 23.55 -3.37
C GLN A 2 -1.24 22.76 -4.66
N LYS A 3 -0.01 22.45 -5.05
CA LYS A 3 0.27 21.67 -6.26
C LYS A 3 -0.28 20.24 -6.21
N TYR A 4 -0.66 19.76 -5.02
CA TYR A 4 -1.22 18.41 -4.83
C TYR A 4 -2.74 18.41 -4.63
N LEU A 5 -3.33 19.56 -4.32
CA LEU A 5 -4.76 19.65 -4.02
C LEU A 5 -5.62 19.32 -5.24
N ASN A 6 -6.59 18.44 -5.04
CA ASN A 6 -7.55 18.02 -6.06
C ASN A 6 -6.86 17.44 -7.32
N LYS A 7 -5.76 16.72 -7.12
CA LYS A 7 -4.99 16.10 -8.20
C LYS A 7 -4.99 14.59 -8.06
N ILE A 8 -4.94 13.92 -9.19
CA ILE A 8 -4.60 12.50 -9.28
C ILE A 8 -3.17 12.45 -9.81
N LEU A 9 -2.29 11.82 -9.02
CA LEU A 9 -0.89 11.70 -9.37
C LEU A 9 -0.57 10.24 -9.64
N CYS A 10 0.04 9.97 -10.79
CA CYS A 10 0.46 8.62 -11.16
C CYS A 10 1.98 8.52 -10.96
N GLY A 11 2.41 7.54 -10.18
CA GLY A 11 3.82 7.30 -9.93
C GLY A 11 4.06 6.52 -8.65
N ASP A 12 5.31 6.39 -8.28
CA ASP A 12 5.71 5.77 -7.02
C ASP A 12 5.25 6.65 -5.85
N CYS A 13 4.43 6.09 -4.97
CA CYS A 13 3.85 6.85 -3.87
C CYS A 13 4.90 7.39 -2.90
N ILE A 14 5.98 6.64 -2.67
CA ILE A 14 7.06 7.05 -1.78
C ILE A 14 7.77 8.27 -2.35
N GLU A 15 8.11 8.23 -3.63
CA GLU A 15 8.75 9.35 -4.31
C GLU A 15 7.87 10.61 -4.31
N ILE A 16 6.57 10.43 -4.59
CA ILE A 16 5.62 11.54 -4.59
C ILE A 16 5.49 12.14 -3.18
N MET A 17 5.32 11.28 -2.18
CA MET A 17 5.17 11.76 -0.80
C MET A 17 6.42 12.46 -0.27
N ARG A 18 7.63 12.03 -0.65
CA ARG A 18 8.88 12.70 -0.23
C ARG A 18 8.91 14.19 -0.56
N ASP A 19 8.23 14.56 -1.63
CA ASP A 19 8.17 15.96 -2.07
C ASP A 19 7.06 16.76 -1.36
N MET A 20 6.21 16.09 -0.58
CA MET A 20 5.14 16.75 0.17
C MET A 20 5.66 17.26 1.52
N PRO A 21 5.15 18.40 2.00
CA PRO A 21 5.52 18.93 3.32
C PRO A 21 5.11 17.99 4.47
N ASP A 22 5.84 18.04 5.57
CA ASP A 22 5.48 17.39 6.81
C ASP A 22 4.14 17.92 7.33
N ALA A 23 3.38 17.07 8.01
CA ALA A 23 2.13 17.45 8.68
C ALA A 23 1.18 18.26 7.78
N SER A 24 1.00 17.82 6.55
CA SER A 24 0.25 18.57 5.52
C SER A 24 -1.08 17.94 5.12
N VAL A 25 -1.35 16.67 5.51
CA VAL A 25 -2.58 15.98 5.17
C VAL A 25 -3.37 15.59 6.42
N ASP A 26 -4.69 15.61 6.31
CA ASP A 26 -5.59 15.33 7.42
C ASP A 26 -5.90 13.83 7.54
N ALA A 27 -5.87 13.12 6.43
CA ALA A 27 -6.18 11.70 6.40
C ALA A 27 -5.44 11.01 5.25
N VAL A 28 -5.10 9.74 5.49
CA VAL A 28 -4.56 8.84 4.47
C VAL A 28 -5.46 7.62 4.38
N PHE A 29 -5.80 7.23 3.16
CA PHE A 29 -6.44 5.94 2.89
C PHE A 29 -5.50 5.18 1.95
N ALA A 30 -4.89 4.12 2.47
CA ALA A 30 -3.88 3.35 1.74
C ALA A 30 -4.44 1.99 1.33
N ASP A 31 -4.56 1.78 0.03
CA ASP A 31 -4.81 0.46 -0.55
C ASP A 31 -3.45 -0.16 -0.90
N SER A 32 -2.86 -0.82 0.10
CA SER A 32 -1.49 -1.31 0.00
C SER A 32 -1.38 -2.53 -0.92
N PRO A 33 -0.18 -2.81 -1.48
CA PRO A 33 0.03 -4.03 -2.26
C PRO A 33 -0.28 -5.28 -1.43
N TYR A 34 -1.00 -6.22 -2.01
CA TYR A 34 -1.38 -7.45 -1.32
C TYR A 34 -0.30 -8.54 -1.38
N ASN A 35 0.63 -8.41 -2.32
CA ASN A 35 1.70 -9.39 -2.55
C ASN A 35 1.14 -10.80 -2.73
N LEU A 36 0.12 -10.91 -3.54
CA LEU A 36 -0.62 -12.17 -3.68
C LEU A 36 0.20 -13.29 -4.32
N GLN A 37 1.20 -12.99 -5.09
CA GLN A 37 2.19 -13.93 -5.69
C GLN A 37 1.61 -15.32 -6.02
N LEU A 38 0.48 -15.34 -6.73
CA LEU A 38 -0.19 -16.61 -7.05
C LEU A 38 0.60 -17.46 -8.04
N GLY A 39 1.65 -16.90 -8.65
CA GLY A 39 2.49 -17.58 -9.60
C GLY A 39 1.70 -18.19 -10.74
N GLU A 40 1.96 -19.47 -11.05
CA GLU A 40 1.19 -20.25 -12.00
C GLU A 40 -0.03 -20.95 -11.38
N LYS A 41 -0.22 -20.83 -10.06
CA LYS A 41 -1.34 -21.46 -9.36
C LYS A 41 -2.61 -20.67 -9.56
N THR A 42 -3.67 -21.38 -9.95
CA THR A 42 -5.00 -20.81 -10.02
C THR A 42 -5.67 -20.99 -8.67
N LEU A 43 -6.13 -19.88 -8.08
CA LEU A 43 -6.98 -19.91 -6.89
C LEU A 43 -8.43 -19.75 -7.30
N TYR A 44 -9.30 -20.50 -6.65
CA TYR A 44 -10.74 -20.44 -6.87
C TYR A 44 -11.43 -19.77 -5.69
N ARG A 45 -12.44 -18.97 -5.98
CA ARG A 45 -13.28 -18.37 -4.95
C ARG A 45 -14.15 -19.44 -4.32
N PRO A 46 -14.22 -19.51 -2.98
CA PRO A 46 -15.04 -20.54 -2.32
C PRO A 46 -16.54 -20.45 -2.65
N GLU A 47 -17.03 -19.23 -2.89
CA GLU A 47 -18.47 -18.98 -3.04
C GLU A 47 -19.02 -19.51 -4.36
N ASP A 48 -18.27 -19.44 -5.44
CA ASP A 48 -18.76 -19.77 -6.78
C ASP A 48 -17.81 -20.64 -7.61
N GLN A 49 -16.69 -21.05 -7.03
CA GLN A 49 -15.65 -21.86 -7.68
C GLN A 49 -15.04 -21.18 -8.93
N THR A 50 -15.19 -19.86 -9.05
CA THR A 50 -14.56 -19.14 -10.14
C THR A 50 -13.08 -18.87 -9.84
N ALA A 51 -12.25 -18.81 -10.89
CA ALA A 51 -10.84 -18.51 -10.73
C ALA A 51 -10.64 -17.08 -10.21
N ALA A 52 -9.88 -16.95 -9.13
CA ALA A 52 -9.47 -15.66 -8.64
C ALA A 52 -8.43 -15.06 -9.60
N ARG A 53 -8.61 -13.78 -9.96
CA ARG A 53 -7.61 -13.07 -10.74
C ARG A 53 -6.44 -12.68 -9.85
N ALA A 54 -5.24 -13.07 -10.26
CA ALA A 54 -4.02 -12.62 -9.64
C ALA A 54 -3.59 -11.29 -10.29
N VAL A 55 -3.24 -10.31 -9.47
CA VAL A 55 -2.50 -9.15 -9.92
C VAL A 55 -1.05 -9.58 -10.09
N ARG A 56 -0.51 -9.42 -11.31
CA ARG A 56 0.87 -9.82 -11.63
C ARG A 56 1.75 -8.62 -11.98
N ASP A 57 1.30 -7.42 -11.59
CA ASP A 57 2.04 -6.20 -11.82
C ASP A 57 3.29 -6.15 -10.92
N GLU A 58 4.37 -5.58 -11.42
CA GLU A 58 5.63 -5.50 -10.69
C GLU A 58 5.50 -4.81 -9.34
N TRP A 59 4.64 -3.81 -9.22
CA TRP A 59 4.41 -3.08 -7.98
C TRP A 59 3.76 -3.94 -6.88
N ASP A 60 3.15 -5.07 -7.24
CA ASP A 60 2.54 -6.03 -6.30
C ASP A 60 3.34 -7.32 -6.18
N ALA A 61 4.52 -7.40 -6.79
CA ALA A 61 5.39 -8.56 -6.76
C ALA A 61 6.63 -8.29 -5.92
N PHE A 62 6.83 -9.07 -4.87
CA PHE A 62 7.99 -8.99 -3.99
C PHE A 62 8.70 -10.34 -3.95
N GLU A 63 10.02 -10.32 -4.01
CA GLU A 63 10.82 -11.54 -4.01
C GLU A 63 10.83 -12.25 -2.65
N SER A 64 10.62 -11.49 -1.57
CA SER A 64 10.63 -12.02 -0.21
C SER A 64 9.74 -11.19 0.72
N GLN A 65 9.41 -11.76 1.88
CA GLN A 65 8.73 -11.01 2.93
C GLN A 65 9.59 -9.86 3.48
N LYS A 66 10.91 -10.04 3.49
CA LYS A 66 11.83 -8.97 3.88
C LYS A 66 11.73 -7.76 2.96
N GLU A 67 11.67 -7.99 1.66
CA GLU A 67 11.50 -6.93 0.67
C GLU A 67 10.14 -6.24 0.83
N TYR A 68 9.08 -7.01 1.04
CA TYR A 68 7.75 -6.48 1.31
C TYR A 68 7.73 -5.61 2.58
N ASP A 69 8.35 -6.08 3.66
CA ASP A 69 8.42 -5.37 4.92
C ASP A 69 9.20 -4.06 4.78
N GLU A 70 10.31 -4.07 4.05
CA GLU A 70 11.11 -2.86 3.81
C GLU A 70 10.34 -1.83 3.00
N PHE A 71 9.68 -2.26 1.95
CA PHE A 71 8.80 -1.37 1.18
C PHE A 71 7.68 -0.80 2.06
N THR A 72 7.07 -1.64 2.90
CA THR A 72 6.01 -1.23 3.82
C THR A 72 6.51 -0.19 4.82
N ARG A 73 7.69 -0.39 5.40
CA ARG A 73 8.30 0.61 6.30
C ARG A 73 8.45 1.95 5.64
N GLN A 74 8.88 1.96 4.38
CA GLN A 74 9.11 3.20 3.65
C GLN A 74 7.81 3.97 3.42
N TRP A 75 6.77 3.34 2.88
CA TRP A 75 5.54 4.08 2.61
C TRP A 75 4.78 4.44 3.90
N VAL A 76 4.80 3.58 4.91
CA VAL A 76 4.18 3.91 6.22
C VAL A 76 4.90 5.10 6.87
N HIS A 77 6.23 5.12 6.80
CA HIS A 77 7.03 6.24 7.31
C HIS A 77 6.63 7.56 6.63
N GLU A 78 6.52 7.55 5.32
CA GLU A 78 6.12 8.75 4.58
C GLU A 78 4.69 9.17 4.89
N CYS A 79 3.76 8.21 4.99
CA CYS A 79 2.39 8.50 5.42
C CYS A 79 2.36 9.17 6.80
N LYS A 80 3.12 8.63 7.75
CA LYS A 80 3.22 9.23 9.10
C LYS A 80 3.80 10.64 9.06
N ARG A 81 4.82 10.86 8.23
CA ARG A 81 5.47 12.17 8.12
C ARG A 81 4.52 13.24 7.58
N VAL A 82 3.77 12.91 6.53
CA VAL A 82 2.85 13.87 5.90
C VAL A 82 1.55 14.06 6.67
N LEU A 83 1.15 13.10 7.52
CA LEU A 83 -0.04 13.24 8.36
C LEU A 83 0.17 14.30 9.44
N LYS A 84 -0.85 15.11 9.64
CA LYS A 84 -0.92 16.02 10.79
C LYS A 84 -0.98 15.24 12.09
N PRO A 85 -0.58 15.82 13.23
CA PRO A 85 -0.60 15.12 14.53
C PRO A 85 -1.96 14.57 14.93
N ASP A 86 -3.05 15.21 14.51
CA ASP A 86 -4.43 14.78 14.74
C ASP A 86 -5.04 14.02 13.56
N GLY A 87 -4.22 13.69 12.56
CA GLY A 87 -4.65 12.96 11.38
C GLY A 87 -4.88 11.48 11.63
N ALA A 88 -5.56 10.83 10.71
CA ALA A 88 -5.86 9.41 10.79
C ALA A 88 -5.47 8.69 9.49
N MET A 89 -5.13 7.40 9.63
CA MET A 89 -4.78 6.56 8.48
C MET A 89 -5.61 5.29 8.53
N TRP A 90 -6.16 4.93 7.37
CA TRP A 90 -6.80 3.63 7.13
C TRP A 90 -5.98 2.87 6.11
N VAL A 91 -5.74 1.59 6.40
CA VAL A 91 -4.98 0.72 5.49
C VAL A 91 -5.79 -0.50 5.15
N ILE A 92 -5.91 -0.78 3.87
CA ILE A 92 -6.45 -2.05 3.37
C ILE A 92 -5.27 -2.97 3.07
N GLY A 93 -5.33 -4.19 3.58
CA GLY A 93 -4.33 -5.22 3.30
C GLY A 93 -4.99 -6.59 3.18
N SER A 94 -4.23 -7.55 2.66
CA SER A 94 -4.68 -8.94 2.67
C SER A 94 -4.59 -9.53 4.07
N TYR A 95 -5.35 -10.60 4.33
CA TYR A 95 -5.25 -11.29 5.62
C TYR A 95 -3.86 -11.91 5.87
N HIS A 96 -3.07 -12.13 4.82
CA HIS A 96 -1.69 -12.61 4.96
C HIS A 96 -0.75 -11.53 5.48
N ASN A 97 -1.02 -10.27 5.22
CA ASN A 97 -0.06 -9.19 5.42
C ASN A 97 -0.55 -8.10 6.38
N ILE A 98 -1.86 -8.03 6.67
CA ILE A 98 -2.41 -6.91 7.45
C ILE A 98 -1.80 -6.81 8.86
N PHE A 99 -1.52 -7.94 9.50
CA PHE A 99 -0.88 -7.94 10.82
C PHE A 99 0.58 -7.53 10.74
N ARG A 100 1.28 -7.86 9.64
CA ARG A 100 2.66 -7.38 9.42
C ARG A 100 2.68 -5.87 9.25
N ILE A 101 1.78 -5.34 8.44
CA ILE A 101 1.63 -3.89 8.24
C ILE A 101 1.34 -3.21 9.58
N GLY A 102 0.42 -3.77 10.35
CA GLY A 102 0.05 -3.23 11.66
C GLY A 102 1.17 -3.27 12.69
N ALA A 103 2.12 -4.21 12.57
CA ALA A 103 3.27 -4.31 13.46
C ALA A 103 4.42 -3.36 13.07
N ILE A 104 4.44 -2.88 11.83
CA ILE A 104 5.43 -1.93 11.34
C ILE A 104 5.08 -0.51 11.77
#